data_9a1ab8635c42940e26b041d1224e49a2
#
_entry.id   9a1ab8635c42940e26b041d1224e49a2
#
_cell.length_a   1.000
_cell.length_b   1.000
_cell.length_c   1.000
_cell.angle_alpha   90.00
_cell.angle_beta   90.00
_cell.angle_gamma   90.00
#
_symmetry.space_group_name_H-M   'P 1'
#
loop_
_entity.id
_entity.type
_entity.pdbx_description
1 polymer ?
#
loop_
_entity_poly.entity_id
_entity_poly.type
_entity_poly.pdbx_seq_one_letter_code
_entity_poly.pdbx_strand_id
1 'polypeptide(L)'
;MEAPVTQHTDVETPKRLGRRKGTKNKRPSPLKGRKLGPRKAKRTIIPLSTIALNPQVLNSDQVKALLDERAKNYGTFEALSKIVQSVKSVIYKELGSRSKALADDQIEALDMICHKIARIINGDPNHIDSWQDIAGYARLVAERLQGRTL
;
A
#
# COMPACT_ATOMS: atom_id res chain seq x y z
N MET A 1 46.95 -10.00 45.43
CA MET A 1 46.09 -9.81 44.21
C MET A 1 45.00 -10.87 44.32
N GLU A 2 43.85 -10.47 44.83
CA GLU A 2 42.69 -11.36 45.02
C GLU A 2 41.78 -11.23 43.80
N ALA A 3 41.30 -12.39 43.27
CA ALA A 3 40.37 -12.47 42.16
C ALA A 3 38.95 -12.23 42.67
N PRO A 4 38.06 -11.56 41.87
CA PRO A 4 36.70 -11.34 42.30
C PRO A 4 35.84 -12.60 42.12
N VAL A 5 35.07 -12.90 43.18
CA VAL A 5 34.04 -13.94 43.28
C VAL A 5 32.88 -13.62 42.36
N THR A 6 32.58 -14.51 41.43
CA THR A 6 31.36 -14.43 40.58
C THR A 6 30.18 -14.95 41.41
N GLN A 7 29.20 -14.05 41.65
CA GLN A 7 27.89 -14.41 42.21
C GLN A 7 27.01 -15.02 41.11
N HIS A 8 26.61 -16.27 41.32
CA HIS A 8 25.55 -16.94 40.55
C HIS A 8 24.21 -16.35 40.96
N THR A 9 23.52 -15.71 40.03
CA THR A 9 22.12 -15.32 40.18
C THR A 9 21.26 -16.48 39.65
N ASP A 10 20.53 -17.11 40.56
CA ASP A 10 19.56 -18.15 40.25
C ASP A 10 18.42 -17.57 39.40
N VAL A 11 18.29 -18.06 38.15
CA VAL A 11 17.19 -17.74 37.26
C VAL A 11 16.00 -18.62 37.64
N GLU A 12 15.03 -18.03 38.30
CA GLU A 12 13.76 -18.63 38.66
C GLU A 12 12.95 -18.98 37.39
N THR A 13 12.69 -20.30 37.19
CA THR A 13 11.88 -20.80 36.10
C THR A 13 10.40 -20.47 36.31
N PRO A 14 9.68 -19.91 35.33
CA PRO A 14 8.26 -19.58 35.48
C PRO A 14 7.41 -20.86 35.57
N LYS A 15 6.56 -20.96 36.60
CA LYS A 15 5.59 -22.03 36.82
C LYS A 15 4.60 -22.11 35.65
N ARG A 16 4.47 -23.32 35.07
CA ARG A 16 3.47 -23.68 34.08
C ARG A 16 2.06 -23.39 34.58
N LEU A 17 1.37 -22.42 33.99
CA LEU A 17 -0.05 -22.19 34.22
C LEU A 17 -0.88 -23.36 33.67
N GLY A 18 -1.76 -23.88 34.54
CA GLY A 18 -2.60 -25.04 34.31
C GLY A 18 -3.53 -24.86 33.11
N ARG A 19 -3.68 -25.95 32.36
CA ARG A 19 -4.53 -26.13 31.19
C ARG A 19 -6.00 -25.85 31.56
N ARG A 20 -6.57 -24.76 31.03
CA ARG A 20 -8.02 -24.44 31.15
C ARG A 20 -8.83 -25.52 30.44
N LYS A 21 -9.79 -26.12 31.16
CA LYS A 21 -10.74 -27.11 30.64
C LYS A 21 -11.55 -26.47 29.50
N GLY A 22 -11.58 -27.14 28.34
CA GLY A 22 -12.25 -26.66 27.14
C GLY A 22 -13.75 -26.48 27.35
N THR A 23 -14.22 -25.29 27.05
CA THR A 23 -15.64 -24.99 26.82
C THR A 23 -16.07 -25.70 25.53
N LYS A 24 -17.07 -26.58 25.64
CA LYS A 24 -17.67 -27.27 24.49
C LYS A 24 -18.32 -26.21 23.59
N ASN A 25 -17.71 -25.91 22.45
CA ASN A 25 -18.31 -25.12 21.37
C ASN A 25 -19.54 -25.88 20.85
N LYS A 26 -20.74 -25.47 21.27
CA LYS A 26 -21.98 -25.88 20.61
C LYS A 26 -21.99 -25.27 19.22
N ARG A 27 -21.88 -26.10 18.18
CA ARG A 27 -22.10 -25.69 16.80
C ARG A 27 -23.53 -25.14 16.69
N PRO A 28 -23.74 -23.95 16.09
CA PRO A 28 -25.10 -23.48 15.83
C PRO A 28 -25.79 -24.42 14.85
N SER A 29 -27.02 -24.79 15.15
CA SER A 29 -27.86 -25.62 14.30
C SER A 29 -28.01 -25.02 12.91
N PRO A 30 -28.08 -25.83 11.83
CA PRO A 30 -28.29 -25.30 10.49
C PRO A 30 -29.65 -24.59 10.42
N LEU A 31 -29.64 -23.32 10.04
CA LEU A 31 -30.85 -22.54 9.79
C LEU A 31 -31.66 -23.22 8.70
N LYS A 32 -32.81 -23.79 9.07
CA LYS A 32 -33.79 -24.35 8.14
C LYS A 32 -34.18 -23.29 7.12
N GLY A 33 -33.90 -23.57 5.86
CA GLY A 33 -34.60 -23.18 4.65
C GLY A 33 -35.32 -21.82 4.60
N ARG A 34 -34.56 -20.73 4.51
CA ARG A 34 -35.14 -19.49 3.96
C ARG A 34 -35.04 -19.60 2.42
N LYS A 35 -36.15 -19.95 1.77
CA LYS A 35 -36.27 -19.93 0.29
C LYS A 35 -35.98 -18.48 -0.16
N LEU A 36 -34.77 -18.21 -0.62
CA LEU A 36 -34.49 -17.02 -1.38
C LEU A 36 -35.21 -17.12 -2.71
N GLY A 37 -36.32 -16.41 -2.84
CA GLY A 37 -36.99 -16.23 -4.13
C GLY A 37 -35.99 -15.62 -5.15
N PRO A 38 -36.16 -15.90 -6.45
CA PRO A 38 -35.28 -15.37 -7.45
C PRO A 38 -35.33 -13.84 -7.45
N ARG A 39 -34.27 -13.20 -6.95
CA ARG A 39 -34.04 -11.77 -7.17
C ARG A 39 -33.80 -11.59 -8.67
N LYS A 40 -34.81 -11.26 -9.40
CA LYS A 40 -34.71 -10.69 -10.75
C LYS A 40 -34.06 -9.31 -10.61
N ALA A 41 -32.76 -9.28 -10.49
CA ALA A 41 -31.99 -8.06 -10.75
C ALA A 41 -32.20 -7.76 -12.24
N LYS A 42 -33.02 -6.77 -12.55
CA LYS A 42 -33.08 -6.19 -13.89
C LYS A 42 -31.68 -5.61 -14.15
N ARG A 43 -30.83 -6.36 -14.81
CA ARG A 43 -29.63 -5.81 -15.42
C ARG A 43 -30.09 -4.81 -16.46
N THR A 44 -30.10 -3.54 -16.10
CA THR A 44 -30.23 -2.45 -17.06
C THR A 44 -28.95 -2.54 -17.91
N ILE A 45 -29.07 -3.16 -19.07
CA ILE A 45 -28.02 -3.13 -20.08
C ILE A 45 -28.04 -1.69 -20.61
N ILE A 46 -27.13 -0.85 -20.14
CA ILE A 46 -26.89 0.46 -20.73
C ILE A 46 -26.27 0.16 -22.09
N PRO A 47 -26.94 0.51 -23.21
CA PRO A 47 -26.38 0.26 -24.52
C PRO A 47 -25.06 1.01 -24.64
N LEU A 48 -24.05 0.36 -25.25
CA LEU A 48 -22.70 0.90 -25.41
C LEU A 48 -22.70 2.26 -26.15
N SER A 49 -23.73 2.54 -26.92
CA SER A 49 -23.98 3.82 -27.59
C SER A 49 -24.34 4.98 -26.63
N THR A 50 -24.74 4.67 -25.40
CA THR A 50 -25.10 5.71 -24.39
C THR A 50 -23.90 6.08 -23.52
N ILE A 51 -22.82 5.31 -23.56
CA ILE A 51 -21.52 5.72 -23.07
C ILE A 51 -20.95 6.62 -24.19
N ALA A 52 -21.38 7.86 -24.20
CA ALA A 52 -20.66 8.90 -24.92
C ALA A 52 -19.28 8.97 -24.26
N LEU A 53 -18.35 8.12 -24.73
CA LEU A 53 -16.95 8.42 -24.70
C LEU A 53 -16.85 9.76 -25.46
N ASN A 54 -16.93 10.86 -24.71
CA ASN A 54 -16.43 12.13 -25.19
C ASN A 54 -14.91 12.01 -25.08
N PRO A 55 -14.20 11.52 -26.08
CA PRO A 55 -12.77 11.67 -26.14
C PRO A 55 -12.59 13.14 -26.48
N GLN A 56 -12.51 13.98 -25.48
CA GLN A 56 -11.77 15.22 -25.66
C GLN A 56 -10.32 14.78 -25.89
N VAL A 57 -10.06 14.35 -27.12
CA VAL A 57 -8.69 14.21 -27.61
C VAL A 57 -8.11 15.60 -27.46
N LEU A 58 -7.30 15.80 -26.42
CA LEU A 58 -6.60 17.05 -26.21
C LEU A 58 -5.86 17.35 -27.51
N ASN A 59 -6.06 18.53 -28.03
CA ASN A 59 -5.26 18.97 -29.18
C ASN A 59 -3.79 19.17 -28.75
N SER A 60 -2.88 19.29 -29.71
CA SER A 60 -1.44 19.42 -29.42
C SER A 60 -1.12 20.57 -28.47
N ASP A 61 -1.85 21.68 -28.56
CA ASP A 61 -1.63 22.85 -27.70
C ASP A 61 -2.10 22.64 -26.26
N GLN A 62 -3.21 21.94 -26.08
CA GLN A 62 -3.69 21.53 -24.76
C GLN A 62 -2.73 20.54 -24.09
N VAL A 63 -2.19 19.59 -24.85
CA VAL A 63 -1.18 18.65 -24.36
C VAL A 63 0.08 19.41 -23.94
N LYS A 64 0.54 20.34 -24.78
CA LYS A 64 1.70 21.17 -24.49
C LYS A 64 1.51 21.99 -23.22
N ALA A 65 0.38 22.69 -23.09
CA ALA A 65 0.06 23.48 -21.89
C ALA A 65 0.06 22.61 -20.62
N LEU A 66 -0.51 21.39 -20.68
CA LEU A 66 -0.50 20.45 -19.57
C LEU A 66 0.92 19.98 -19.21
N LEU A 67 1.77 19.75 -20.21
CA LEU A 67 3.17 19.35 -19.98
C LEU A 67 3.99 20.51 -19.40
N ASP A 68 3.76 21.74 -19.83
CA ASP A 68 4.42 22.94 -19.32
C ASP A 68 4.01 23.18 -17.84
N GLU A 69 2.74 23.01 -17.50
CA GLU A 69 2.27 23.09 -16.12
C GLU A 69 2.90 22.01 -15.23
N ARG A 70 2.96 20.78 -15.72
CA ARG A 70 3.61 19.67 -15.00
C ARG A 70 5.10 19.89 -14.82
N ALA A 71 5.80 20.42 -15.84
CA ALA A 71 7.21 20.75 -15.75
C ALA A 71 7.47 21.83 -14.68
N LYS A 72 6.56 22.77 -14.51
CA LYS A 72 6.63 23.81 -13.49
C LYS A 72 6.54 23.23 -12.07
N ASN A 73 5.61 22.28 -11.85
CA ASN A 73 5.35 21.71 -10.54
C ASN A 73 6.30 20.56 -10.19
N TYR A 74 6.73 19.77 -11.16
CA TYR A 74 7.49 18.52 -10.94
C TYR A 74 8.87 18.49 -11.58
N GLY A 75 9.28 19.57 -12.26
CA GLY A 75 10.52 19.62 -13.05
C GLY A 75 10.45 18.79 -14.34
N THR A 76 11.59 18.64 -15.00
CA THR A 76 11.63 17.88 -16.27
C THR A 76 11.48 16.39 -16.03
N PHE A 77 10.82 15.70 -16.96
CA PHE A 77 10.62 14.24 -16.87
C PHE A 77 11.94 13.47 -16.88
N GLU A 78 12.94 13.93 -17.61
CA GLU A 78 14.24 13.28 -17.65
C GLU A 78 14.94 13.29 -16.28
N ALA A 79 14.99 14.46 -15.63
CA ALA A 79 15.58 14.59 -14.30
C ALA A 79 14.79 13.80 -13.25
N LEU A 80 13.45 13.89 -13.30
CA LEU A 80 12.55 13.08 -12.46
C LEU A 80 12.86 11.59 -12.58
N SER A 81 12.96 11.10 -13.82
CA SER A 81 13.22 9.67 -14.09
C SER A 81 14.53 9.20 -13.54
N LYS A 82 15.60 10.00 -13.65
CA LYS A 82 16.92 9.69 -13.08
C LYS A 82 16.84 9.54 -11.56
N ILE A 83 16.16 10.45 -10.87
CA ILE A 83 15.98 10.39 -9.42
C ILE A 83 15.18 9.15 -9.03
N VAL A 84 14.03 8.91 -9.69
CA VAL A 84 13.18 7.73 -9.43
C VAL A 84 13.98 6.45 -9.53
N GLN A 85 14.71 6.25 -10.65
CA GLN A 85 15.48 5.04 -10.88
C GLN A 85 16.62 4.87 -9.87
N SER A 86 17.25 5.96 -9.46
CA SER A 86 18.30 5.93 -8.43
C SER A 86 17.73 5.47 -7.08
N VAL A 87 16.62 6.04 -6.64
CA VAL A 87 15.96 5.65 -5.36
C VAL A 87 15.49 4.19 -5.43
N LYS A 88 14.82 3.80 -6.52
CA LYS A 88 14.38 2.42 -6.72
C LYS A 88 15.55 1.44 -6.72
N SER A 89 16.66 1.76 -7.35
CA SER A 89 17.82 0.86 -7.41
C SER A 89 18.36 0.52 -6.02
N VAL A 90 18.39 1.48 -5.10
CA VAL A 90 18.79 1.24 -3.70
C VAL A 90 17.80 0.30 -3.01
N ILE A 91 16.49 0.55 -3.14
CA ILE A 91 15.45 -0.27 -2.52
C ILE A 91 15.50 -1.69 -3.05
N TYR A 92 15.54 -1.89 -4.37
CA TYR A 92 15.58 -3.22 -4.97
C TYR A 92 16.87 -3.99 -4.69
N LYS A 93 18.00 -3.29 -4.60
CA LYS A 93 19.27 -3.90 -4.17
C LYS A 93 19.15 -4.46 -2.75
N GLU A 94 18.59 -3.68 -1.83
CA GLU A 94 18.40 -4.10 -0.45
C GLU A 94 17.35 -5.21 -0.32
N LEU A 95 16.27 -5.17 -1.09
CA LEU A 95 15.29 -6.24 -1.14
C LEU A 95 15.89 -7.55 -1.65
N GLY A 96 16.71 -7.51 -2.70
CA GLY A 96 17.40 -8.69 -3.24
C GLY A 96 18.40 -9.32 -2.29
N SER A 97 18.94 -8.56 -1.33
CA SER A 97 19.87 -9.05 -0.32
C SER A 97 19.18 -9.66 0.90
N ARG A 98 17.87 -9.50 1.03
CA ARG A 98 17.08 -9.96 2.20
C ARG A 98 16.25 -11.17 1.85
N SER A 99 16.10 -12.08 2.80
CA SER A 99 15.27 -13.30 2.64
C SER A 99 13.76 -13.04 2.77
N LYS A 100 13.32 -11.81 3.02
CA LYS A 100 11.90 -11.46 3.15
C LYS A 100 11.39 -10.87 1.85
N ALA A 101 10.41 -11.54 1.24
CA ALA A 101 9.67 -11.00 0.11
C ALA A 101 8.60 -10.01 0.59
N LEU A 102 8.43 -8.91 -0.17
CA LEU A 102 7.28 -8.01 -0.03
C LEU A 102 6.12 -8.54 -0.86
N ALA A 103 4.90 -8.25 -0.45
CA ALA A 103 3.72 -8.48 -1.27
C ALA A 103 3.64 -7.45 -2.41
N ASP A 104 2.91 -7.77 -3.48
CA ASP A 104 2.82 -6.93 -4.68
C ASP A 104 2.33 -5.51 -4.38
N ASP A 105 1.34 -5.37 -3.51
CA ASP A 105 0.82 -4.07 -3.08
C ASP A 105 1.85 -3.24 -2.28
N GLN A 106 2.74 -3.89 -1.53
CA GLN A 106 3.83 -3.22 -0.82
C GLN A 106 4.91 -2.72 -1.79
N ILE A 107 5.23 -3.52 -2.80
CA ILE A 107 6.18 -3.13 -3.85
C ILE A 107 5.63 -1.95 -4.63
N GLU A 108 4.37 -2.03 -5.09
CA GLU A 108 3.71 -0.97 -5.84
C GLU A 108 3.63 0.33 -5.03
N ALA A 109 3.23 0.25 -3.75
CA ALA A 109 3.20 1.42 -2.88
C ALA A 109 4.57 2.08 -2.72
N LEU A 110 5.64 1.29 -2.53
CA LEU A 110 7.01 1.82 -2.45
C LEU A 110 7.42 2.49 -3.77
N ASP A 111 7.08 1.91 -4.90
CA ASP A 111 7.36 2.45 -6.22
C ASP A 111 6.68 3.80 -6.44
N MET A 112 5.42 3.90 -6.05
CA MET A 112 4.67 5.15 -6.15
C MET A 112 5.21 6.21 -5.18
N ILE A 113 5.59 5.84 -3.96
CA ILE A 113 6.23 6.73 -2.99
C ILE A 113 7.56 7.26 -3.54
N CYS A 114 8.40 6.41 -4.17
CA CYS A 114 9.63 6.84 -4.83
C CYS A 114 9.36 7.91 -5.90
N HIS A 115 8.30 7.74 -6.69
CA HIS A 115 7.88 8.73 -7.67
C HIS A 115 7.52 10.08 -7.03
N LYS A 116 6.80 10.07 -5.90
CA LYS A 116 6.41 11.30 -5.20
C LYS A 116 7.60 11.98 -4.54
N ILE A 117 8.50 11.21 -3.95
CA ILE A 117 9.79 11.73 -3.43
C ILE A 117 10.57 12.43 -4.55
N ALA A 118 10.68 11.79 -5.72
CA ALA A 118 11.37 12.38 -6.85
C ALA A 118 10.72 13.69 -7.35
N ARG A 119 9.39 13.81 -7.32
CA ARG A 119 8.67 15.06 -7.65
C ARG A 119 9.00 16.17 -6.66
N ILE A 120 9.08 15.87 -5.36
CA ILE A 120 9.45 16.83 -4.32
C ILE A 120 10.88 17.34 -4.53
N ILE A 121 11.81 16.44 -4.87
CA ILE A 121 13.22 16.78 -5.07
C ILE A 121 13.44 17.56 -6.38
N ASN A 122 12.75 17.17 -7.46
CA ASN A 122 12.96 17.70 -8.81
C ASN A 122 12.12 18.96 -9.10
N GLY A 123 11.00 19.13 -8.42
CA GLY A 123 10.03 20.21 -8.66
C GLY A 123 9.84 21.13 -7.45
N ASP A 124 8.58 21.50 -7.20
CA ASP A 124 8.22 22.32 -6.03
C ASP A 124 8.06 21.46 -4.77
N PRO A 125 8.96 21.60 -3.76
CA PRO A 125 8.87 20.87 -2.51
C PRO A 125 7.64 21.23 -1.67
N ASN A 126 7.00 22.37 -1.94
CA ASN A 126 5.81 22.85 -1.24
C ASN A 126 4.50 22.41 -1.91
N HIS A 127 4.59 21.68 -3.04
CA HIS A 127 3.42 21.17 -3.73
C HIS A 127 2.77 20.03 -2.91
N ILE A 128 1.67 20.36 -2.25
CA ILE A 128 1.01 19.53 -1.24
C ILE A 128 0.59 18.14 -1.76
N ASP A 129 0.20 18.05 -3.05
CA ASP A 129 -0.26 16.81 -3.68
C ASP A 129 0.72 15.65 -3.51
N SER A 130 2.02 15.91 -3.71
CA SER A 130 3.05 14.87 -3.57
C SER A 130 3.15 14.31 -2.15
N TRP A 131 2.97 15.15 -1.14
CA TRP A 131 2.99 14.73 0.26
C TRP A 131 1.74 13.96 0.66
N GLN A 132 0.56 14.39 0.16
CA GLN A 132 -0.70 13.70 0.38
C GLN A 132 -0.70 12.32 -0.28
N ASP A 133 -0.16 12.21 -1.48
CA ASP A 133 -0.02 10.93 -2.19
C ASP A 133 0.87 9.94 -1.43
N ILE A 134 2.01 10.39 -0.88
CA ILE A 134 2.87 9.54 -0.05
C ILE A 134 2.09 8.97 1.14
N ALA A 135 1.35 9.83 1.83
CA ALA A 135 0.52 9.42 2.97
C ALA A 135 -0.58 8.44 2.53
N GLY A 136 -1.19 8.67 1.36
CA GLY A 136 -2.21 7.81 0.77
C GLY A 136 -1.69 6.40 0.49
N TYR A 137 -0.59 6.25 -0.23
CA TYR A 137 -0.01 4.94 -0.54
C TYR A 137 0.42 4.19 0.72
N ALA A 138 1.04 4.87 1.68
CA ALA A 138 1.40 4.27 2.96
C ALA A 138 0.16 3.77 3.72
N ARG A 139 -0.94 4.55 3.70
CA ARG A 139 -2.20 4.17 4.35
C ARG A 139 -2.85 2.95 3.70
N LEU A 140 -2.85 2.83 2.37
CA LEU A 140 -3.40 1.67 1.66
C LEU A 140 -2.78 0.36 2.17
N VAL A 141 -1.45 0.33 2.27
CA VAL A 141 -0.73 -0.84 2.80
C VAL A 141 -1.06 -1.08 4.28
N ALA A 142 -1.08 -0.02 5.11
CA ALA A 142 -1.39 -0.14 6.52
C ALA A 142 -2.79 -0.69 6.79
N GLU A 143 -3.81 -0.24 6.04
CA GLU A 143 -5.19 -0.73 6.14
C GLU A 143 -5.26 -2.22 5.76
N ARG A 144 -4.64 -2.62 4.66
CA ARG A 144 -4.58 -4.03 4.25
C ARG A 144 -3.92 -4.91 5.31
N LEU A 145 -2.80 -4.47 5.90
CA LEU A 145 -2.10 -5.21 6.97
C LEU A 145 -2.95 -5.38 8.25
N GLN A 146 -3.93 -4.49 8.45
CA GLN A 146 -4.91 -4.57 9.54
C GLN A 146 -6.17 -5.37 9.15
N GLY A 147 -6.18 -5.99 7.96
CA GLY A 147 -7.31 -6.78 7.47
C GLY A 147 -8.49 -5.92 6.98
N ARG A 148 -8.28 -4.63 6.73
CA ARG A 148 -9.28 -3.74 6.15
C ARG A 148 -9.06 -3.58 4.65
N THR A 149 -10.13 -3.64 3.87
CA THR A 149 -10.11 -3.36 2.43
C THR A 149 -10.71 -1.96 2.23
N LEU A 150 -9.97 -1.09 1.56
CA LEU A 150 -10.42 0.25 1.16
C LEU A 150 -11.05 0.20 -0.24
#